data_36fcfa608aefbbb62fcda0971abe767b
#
_entry.id   36fcfa608aefbbb62fcda0971abe767b
#
_cell.length_a   1.000
_cell.length_b   1.000
_cell.length_c   1.000
_cell.angle_alpha   90.00
_cell.angle_beta   90.00
_cell.angle_gamma   90.00
#
_symmetry.space_group_name_H-M   'P 1'
#
loop_
_entity.id
_entity.type
_entity.pdbx_description
1 polymer ?
#
loop_
_entity_poly.entity_id
_entity_poly.type
_entity_poly.pdbx_seq_one_letter_code
_entity_poly.pdbx_strand_id
1 'polypeptide(L)'
;MKFKLINPPNENYSATKQVLINRGFAPQEIEHYMNLSDADINDPEVFGEELLAAAASALKRAIDFQSDTCVVVDCDCDGYTSSAILINYLYDLDPDFTENHVHYYMHEGKQHGLSDCMDWIEDIGPSLVIIPDAGSNDIKYLQQLEDNNIDVIILDHHEIEDKKKDEVLQITPLDFWKQNHPRLYLINSQI
;
A
#
# COMPACT_ATOMS: atom_id res chain seq x y z
N MET A 1 27.22 11.56 22.61
CA MET A 1 26.46 10.37 22.17
C MET A 1 27.36 9.17 22.27
N LYS A 2 26.95 8.06 22.95
CA LYS A 2 27.78 6.86 23.06
C LYS A 2 27.26 5.86 22.05
N PHE A 3 28.08 5.45 21.08
CA PHE A 3 27.76 4.38 20.13
C PHE A 3 28.27 3.04 20.67
N LYS A 4 27.49 1.99 20.52
CA LYS A 4 27.89 0.63 20.80
C LYS A 4 27.84 -0.15 19.48
N LEU A 5 28.98 -0.74 19.10
CA LEU A 5 28.99 -1.69 17.99
C LEU A 5 28.24 -2.95 18.44
N ILE A 6 27.32 -3.44 17.60
CA ILE A 6 26.57 -4.68 17.86
C ILE A 6 27.52 -5.86 17.73
N ASN A 7 28.29 -5.89 16.64
CA ASN A 7 29.37 -6.85 16.42
C ASN A 7 30.66 -6.12 16.07
N PRO A 8 31.84 -6.65 16.44
CA PRO A 8 33.12 -6.08 16.02
C PRO A 8 33.22 -6.12 14.48
N PRO A 9 33.85 -5.11 13.86
CA PRO A 9 34.08 -5.13 12.43
C PRO A 9 34.99 -6.30 12.05
N ASN A 10 34.69 -6.95 10.93
CA ASN A 10 35.50 -8.00 10.36
C ASN A 10 36.10 -7.51 9.04
N GLU A 11 37.41 -7.44 8.96
CA GLU A 11 38.15 -6.95 7.79
C GLU A 11 37.87 -7.76 6.51
N ASN A 12 37.41 -9.00 6.64
CA ASN A 12 37.05 -9.88 5.52
C ASN A 12 35.62 -9.64 4.99
N TYR A 13 34.84 -8.74 5.61
CA TYR A 13 33.48 -8.47 5.19
C TYR A 13 33.38 -7.13 4.47
N SER A 14 32.58 -7.08 3.41
CA SER A 14 32.14 -5.80 2.86
C SER A 14 31.31 -5.04 3.90
N ALA A 15 31.21 -3.73 3.77
CA ALA A 15 30.35 -2.91 4.65
C ALA A 15 28.91 -3.39 4.67
N THR A 16 28.36 -3.75 3.50
CA THR A 16 27.00 -4.30 3.35
C THR A 16 26.84 -5.62 4.11
N LYS A 17 27.77 -6.56 3.95
CA LYS A 17 27.76 -7.83 4.67
C LYS A 17 27.81 -7.63 6.19
N GLN A 18 28.64 -6.70 6.66
CA GLN A 18 28.73 -6.38 8.08
C GLN A 18 27.41 -5.80 8.61
N VAL A 19 26.73 -4.94 7.85
CA VAL A 19 25.43 -4.39 8.22
C VAL A 19 24.36 -5.48 8.33
N LEU A 20 24.30 -6.40 7.37
CA LEU A 20 23.33 -7.51 7.38
C LEU A 20 23.58 -8.46 8.56
N ILE A 21 24.83 -8.79 8.87
CA ILE A 21 25.18 -9.58 10.06
C ILE A 21 24.76 -8.84 11.36
N ASN A 22 24.95 -7.54 11.42
CA ASN A 22 24.54 -6.74 12.58
C ASN A 22 23.00 -6.68 12.73
N ARG A 23 22.27 -6.87 11.65
CA ARG A 23 20.81 -7.02 11.63
C ARG A 23 20.31 -8.43 11.90
N GLY A 24 21.21 -9.40 12.11
CA GLY A 24 20.87 -10.75 12.48
C GLY A 24 20.67 -11.74 11.33
N PHE A 25 21.00 -11.35 10.10
CA PHE A 25 20.92 -12.26 8.95
C PHE A 25 21.91 -13.40 9.10
N ALA A 26 21.48 -14.63 8.82
CA ALA A 26 22.37 -15.78 8.74
C ALA A 26 23.24 -15.71 7.47
N PRO A 27 24.44 -16.33 7.45
CA PRO A 27 25.34 -16.23 6.29
C PRO A 27 24.72 -16.66 4.96
N GLN A 28 23.85 -17.67 4.96
CA GLN A 28 23.15 -18.16 3.77
C GLN A 28 22.10 -17.16 3.25
N GLU A 29 21.39 -16.50 4.18
CA GLU A 29 20.43 -15.45 3.86
C GLU A 29 21.12 -14.23 3.25
N ILE A 30 22.30 -13.87 3.75
CA ILE A 30 23.09 -12.76 3.20
C ILE A 30 23.49 -13.03 1.75
N GLU A 31 23.95 -14.25 1.45
CA GLU A 31 24.34 -14.64 0.10
C GLU A 31 23.14 -14.53 -0.86
N HIS A 32 22.00 -15.05 -0.46
CA HIS A 32 20.74 -14.95 -1.22
C HIS A 32 20.30 -13.49 -1.38
N TYR A 33 20.23 -12.73 -0.30
CA TYR A 33 19.81 -11.32 -0.31
C TYR A 33 20.68 -10.42 -1.20
N MET A 34 21.99 -10.73 -1.29
CA MET A 34 22.93 -9.98 -2.11
C MET A 34 22.89 -10.35 -3.60
N ASN A 35 22.22 -11.45 -3.95
CA ASN A 35 22.18 -12.00 -5.31
C ASN A 35 20.74 -12.28 -5.77
N LEU A 36 19.78 -11.42 -5.35
CA LEU A 36 18.39 -11.51 -5.82
C LEU A 36 18.31 -11.44 -7.35
N SER A 37 17.38 -12.17 -7.91
CA SER A 37 17.15 -12.31 -9.34
C SER A 37 15.65 -12.33 -9.63
N ASP A 38 15.26 -12.35 -10.90
CA ASP A 38 13.87 -12.47 -11.31
C ASP A 38 13.18 -13.73 -10.75
N ALA A 39 13.96 -14.78 -10.41
CA ALA A 39 13.43 -15.99 -9.77
C ALA A 39 12.97 -15.78 -8.33
N ASP A 40 13.34 -14.66 -7.71
CA ASP A 40 12.95 -14.30 -6.34
C ASP A 40 11.68 -13.39 -6.32
N ILE A 41 11.16 -13.03 -7.51
CA ILE A 41 9.90 -12.30 -7.64
C ILE A 41 8.76 -13.28 -7.42
N ASN A 42 7.94 -13.00 -6.43
CA ASN A 42 6.74 -13.80 -6.18
C ASN A 42 5.66 -13.51 -7.23
N ASP A 43 4.92 -14.55 -7.60
CA ASP A 43 3.72 -14.38 -8.41
C ASP A 43 2.67 -13.59 -7.59
N PRO A 44 1.92 -12.64 -8.20
CA PRO A 44 0.84 -11.93 -7.52
C PRO A 44 -0.20 -12.85 -6.85
N GLU A 45 -0.35 -14.08 -7.30
CA GLU A 45 -1.23 -15.09 -6.70
C GLU A 45 -0.95 -15.37 -5.21
N VAL A 46 0.22 -15.00 -4.68
CA VAL A 46 0.54 -15.10 -3.25
C VAL A 46 -0.42 -14.27 -2.37
N PHE A 47 -1.05 -13.22 -2.93
CA PHE A 47 -2.07 -12.42 -2.25
C PHE A 47 -3.46 -13.06 -2.27
N GLY A 48 -3.64 -14.18 -2.97
CA GLY A 48 -4.89 -14.90 -3.12
C GLY A 48 -5.71 -14.47 -4.35
N GLU A 49 -6.04 -15.46 -5.19
CA GLU A 49 -6.78 -15.23 -6.44
C GLU A 49 -8.13 -14.54 -6.22
N GLU A 50 -8.86 -14.90 -5.16
CA GLU A 50 -10.18 -14.34 -4.86
C GLU A 50 -10.09 -12.84 -4.52
N LEU A 51 -9.10 -12.43 -3.74
CA LEU A 51 -8.87 -11.03 -3.39
C LEU A 51 -8.50 -10.21 -4.64
N LEU A 52 -7.55 -10.71 -5.41
CA LEU A 52 -7.11 -10.05 -6.65
C LEU A 52 -8.26 -9.92 -7.65
N ALA A 53 -9.06 -10.97 -7.84
CA ALA A 53 -10.22 -10.95 -8.73
C ALA A 53 -11.30 -9.97 -8.25
N ALA A 54 -11.52 -9.87 -6.94
CA ALA A 54 -12.47 -8.92 -6.35
C ALA A 54 -12.02 -7.47 -6.55
N ALA A 55 -10.74 -7.16 -6.26
CA ALA A 55 -10.16 -5.84 -6.49
C ALA A 55 -10.20 -5.45 -7.98
N ALA A 56 -9.79 -6.37 -8.87
CA ALA A 56 -9.86 -6.16 -10.32
C ALA A 56 -11.29 -5.93 -10.80
N SER A 57 -12.26 -6.64 -10.21
CA SER A 57 -13.68 -6.45 -10.53
C SER A 57 -14.20 -5.09 -10.08
N ALA A 58 -13.74 -4.57 -8.94
CA ALA A 58 -14.08 -3.22 -8.48
C ALA A 58 -13.54 -2.16 -9.45
N LEU A 59 -12.26 -2.26 -9.84
CA LEU A 59 -11.66 -1.38 -10.83
C LEU A 59 -12.37 -1.48 -12.19
N LYS A 60 -12.62 -2.70 -12.66
CA LYS A 60 -13.35 -2.89 -13.92
C LYS A 60 -14.74 -2.25 -13.90
N ARG A 61 -15.49 -2.36 -12.79
CA ARG A 61 -16.78 -1.66 -12.65
C ARG A 61 -16.63 -0.15 -12.79
N ALA A 62 -15.64 0.44 -12.15
CA ALA A 62 -15.40 1.88 -12.25
C ALA A 62 -15.14 2.32 -13.71
N ILE A 63 -14.33 1.57 -14.44
CA ILE A 63 -14.07 1.81 -15.88
C ILE A 63 -15.35 1.60 -16.72
N ASP A 64 -16.01 0.46 -16.59
CA ASP A 64 -17.19 0.11 -17.39
C ASP A 64 -18.35 1.13 -17.21
N PHE A 65 -18.49 1.70 -16.03
CA PHE A 65 -19.52 2.68 -15.71
C PHE A 65 -19.05 4.14 -15.78
N GLN A 66 -17.78 4.38 -16.18
CA GLN A 66 -17.17 5.71 -16.24
C GLN A 66 -17.43 6.48 -14.92
N SER A 67 -17.13 5.83 -13.79
CA SER A 67 -17.40 6.38 -12.46
C SER A 67 -16.18 7.07 -11.90
N ASP A 68 -16.39 8.19 -11.20
CA ASP A 68 -15.30 8.91 -10.55
C ASP A 68 -14.49 8.01 -9.63
N THR A 69 -13.19 8.05 -9.79
CA THR A 69 -12.19 7.25 -9.08
C THR A 69 -11.12 8.15 -8.53
N CYS A 70 -10.84 8.04 -7.23
CA CYS A 70 -9.79 8.81 -6.58
C CYS A 70 -8.53 7.97 -6.40
N VAL A 71 -7.36 8.52 -6.73
CA VAL A 71 -6.05 7.94 -6.42
C VAL A 71 -5.37 8.82 -5.38
N VAL A 72 -5.06 8.25 -4.22
CA VAL A 72 -4.32 8.94 -3.15
C VAL A 72 -2.84 8.64 -3.31
N VAL A 73 -2.07 9.68 -3.65
CA VAL A 73 -0.64 9.58 -3.94
C VAL A 73 0.16 9.83 -2.66
N ASP A 74 0.87 8.83 -2.17
CA ASP A 74 1.72 9.00 -1.01
C ASP A 74 2.92 9.93 -1.29
N CYS A 75 3.48 10.53 -0.23
CA CYS A 75 4.38 11.69 -0.34
C CYS A 75 5.84 11.36 -0.64
N ASP A 76 6.20 10.11 -0.76
CA ASP A 76 7.58 9.68 -1.01
C ASP A 76 7.80 9.10 -2.42
N CYS A 77 8.98 8.53 -2.68
CA CYS A 77 9.39 8.13 -4.02
C CYS A 77 8.59 6.93 -4.53
N ASP A 78 8.29 5.95 -3.69
CA ASP A 78 7.53 4.76 -4.05
C ASP A 78 6.04 5.07 -4.19
N GLY A 79 5.47 5.96 -3.36
CA GLY A 79 4.12 6.48 -3.55
C GLY A 79 3.92 7.21 -4.87
N TYR A 80 4.85 8.11 -5.25
CA TYR A 80 4.80 8.77 -6.56
C TYR A 80 4.97 7.79 -7.72
N THR A 81 5.90 6.85 -7.62
CA THR A 81 6.17 5.92 -8.73
C THR A 81 5.07 4.88 -8.90
N SER A 82 4.53 4.31 -7.82
CA SER A 82 3.42 3.37 -7.88
C SER A 82 2.15 4.00 -8.43
N SER A 83 1.83 5.22 -7.97
CA SER A 83 0.69 5.99 -8.50
C SER A 83 0.85 6.34 -9.98
N ALA A 84 2.06 6.74 -10.41
CA ALA A 84 2.32 7.01 -11.81
C ALA A 84 2.20 5.75 -12.70
N ILE A 85 2.66 4.60 -12.23
CA ILE A 85 2.47 3.32 -12.92
C ILE A 85 0.98 3.00 -13.07
N LEU A 86 0.22 3.13 -11.98
CA LEU A 86 -1.22 2.88 -11.99
C LEU A 86 -1.94 3.81 -12.98
N ILE A 87 -1.73 5.12 -12.90
CA ILE A 87 -2.41 6.10 -13.76
C ILE A 87 -2.04 5.88 -15.24
N ASN A 88 -0.77 5.62 -15.54
CA ASN A 88 -0.36 5.30 -16.91
C ASN A 88 -1.02 4.02 -17.42
N TYR A 89 -1.12 2.99 -16.58
CA TYR A 89 -1.81 1.75 -16.94
C TYR A 89 -3.31 1.98 -17.21
N LEU A 90 -3.98 2.80 -16.39
CA LEU A 90 -5.38 3.17 -16.61
C LEU A 90 -5.55 3.96 -17.92
N TYR A 91 -4.60 4.84 -18.22
CA TYR A 91 -4.60 5.59 -19.48
C TYR A 91 -4.42 4.68 -20.71
N ASP A 92 -3.57 3.65 -20.59
CA ASP A 92 -3.39 2.67 -21.66
C ASP A 92 -4.63 1.79 -21.85
N LEU A 93 -5.41 1.55 -20.78
CA LEU A 93 -6.66 0.76 -20.84
C LEU A 93 -7.83 1.57 -21.42
N ASP A 94 -8.05 2.77 -20.91
CA ASP A 94 -9.13 3.67 -21.28
C ASP A 94 -8.71 5.13 -21.06
N PRO A 95 -8.21 5.82 -22.10
CA PRO A 95 -7.82 7.23 -22.02
C PRO A 95 -8.98 8.15 -21.61
N ASP A 96 -10.18 7.93 -22.14
CA ASP A 96 -11.34 8.78 -21.85
C ASP A 96 -11.76 8.66 -20.38
N PHE A 97 -11.76 7.45 -19.81
CA PHE A 97 -11.99 7.24 -18.40
C PHE A 97 -10.92 7.95 -17.56
N THR A 98 -9.66 7.78 -17.93
CA THR A 98 -8.55 8.31 -17.13
C THR A 98 -8.54 9.84 -17.13
N GLU A 99 -8.79 10.48 -18.27
CA GLU A 99 -8.79 11.94 -18.37
C GLU A 99 -10.00 12.61 -17.69
N ASN A 100 -11.16 11.94 -17.68
CA ASN A 100 -12.41 12.55 -17.22
C ASN A 100 -12.86 12.10 -15.84
N HIS A 101 -12.43 10.91 -15.38
CA HIS A 101 -12.95 10.26 -14.15
C HIS A 101 -11.88 9.84 -13.15
N VAL A 102 -10.58 9.93 -13.48
CA VAL A 102 -9.51 9.64 -12.52
C VAL A 102 -9.00 10.94 -11.92
N HIS A 103 -9.27 11.13 -10.64
CA HIS A 103 -8.81 12.24 -9.85
C HIS A 103 -7.66 11.78 -8.95
N TYR A 104 -6.64 12.60 -8.74
CA TYR A 104 -5.56 12.26 -7.85
C TYR A 104 -5.29 13.35 -6.83
N TYR A 105 -5.01 12.92 -5.60
CA TYR A 105 -4.60 13.79 -4.51
C TYR A 105 -3.12 13.57 -4.19
N MET A 106 -2.33 14.63 -4.23
CA MET A 106 -0.92 14.60 -3.82
C MET A 106 -0.77 15.29 -2.49
N HIS A 107 -0.22 14.58 -1.51
CA HIS A 107 0.06 15.15 -0.21
C HIS A 107 1.10 16.27 -0.28
N GLU A 108 0.90 17.32 0.53
CA GLU A 108 1.89 18.38 0.72
C GLU A 108 2.76 18.06 1.93
N GLY A 109 4.09 17.95 1.71
CA GLY A 109 5.05 17.74 2.80
C GLY A 109 5.24 16.29 3.18
N LYS A 110 5.04 15.93 4.45
CA LYS A 110 5.29 14.58 5.01
C LYS A 110 4.02 13.87 5.47
N GLN A 111 2.92 14.18 4.85
CA GLN A 111 1.63 13.56 5.16
C GLN A 111 1.50 12.25 4.41
N HIS A 112 0.90 11.26 5.05
CA HIS A 112 0.68 9.93 4.51
C HIS A 112 -0.78 9.51 4.74
N GLY A 113 -1.28 8.65 3.88
CA GLY A 113 -2.57 7.99 4.03
C GLY A 113 -3.79 8.90 3.83
N LEU A 114 -4.90 8.62 4.51
CA LEU A 114 -6.21 9.19 4.20
C LEU A 114 -6.57 10.45 4.97
N SER A 115 -5.89 10.76 6.10
CA SER A 115 -6.37 11.78 7.04
C SER A 115 -6.65 13.16 6.41
N ASP A 116 -5.80 13.58 5.49
CA ASP A 116 -5.81 14.94 4.95
C ASP A 116 -6.57 15.06 3.63
N CYS A 117 -6.96 13.93 3.03
CA CYS A 117 -7.66 13.93 1.74
C CYS A 117 -9.15 13.55 1.86
N MET A 118 -9.65 13.23 3.06
CA MET A 118 -11.04 12.77 3.22
C MET A 118 -12.06 13.79 2.74
N ASP A 119 -11.92 15.08 3.09
CA ASP A 119 -12.84 16.13 2.64
C ASP A 119 -12.85 16.25 1.11
N TRP A 120 -11.66 16.11 0.49
CA TRP A 120 -11.53 16.12 -0.97
C TRP A 120 -12.18 14.88 -1.61
N ILE A 121 -12.03 13.69 -1.01
CA ILE A 121 -12.71 12.47 -1.48
C ILE A 121 -14.23 12.63 -1.38
N GLU A 122 -14.72 13.19 -0.26
CA GLU A 122 -16.15 13.42 -0.07
C GLU A 122 -16.72 14.43 -1.07
N ASP A 123 -15.98 15.49 -1.39
CA ASP A 123 -16.39 16.49 -2.39
C ASP A 123 -16.52 15.91 -3.81
N ILE A 124 -15.67 14.95 -4.17
CA ILE A 124 -15.75 14.24 -5.46
C ILE A 124 -16.87 13.20 -5.45
N GLY A 125 -17.06 12.47 -4.33
CA GLY A 125 -18.02 11.39 -4.20
C GLY A 125 -17.74 10.20 -5.12
N PRO A 126 -16.51 9.65 -5.13
CA PRO A 126 -16.11 8.59 -6.05
C PRO A 126 -16.81 7.26 -5.74
N SER A 127 -16.86 6.38 -6.72
CA SER A 127 -17.26 4.99 -6.51
C SER A 127 -16.10 4.09 -6.06
N LEU A 128 -14.87 4.51 -6.33
CA LEU A 128 -13.64 3.78 -6.05
C LEU A 128 -12.54 4.73 -5.53
N VAL A 129 -11.84 4.31 -4.50
CA VAL A 129 -10.59 4.93 -4.04
C VAL A 129 -9.46 3.91 -4.18
N ILE A 130 -8.33 4.31 -4.76
CA ILE A 130 -7.13 3.47 -4.87
C ILE A 130 -6.00 4.18 -4.13
N ILE A 131 -5.33 3.43 -3.25
CA ILE A 131 -4.27 3.96 -2.40
C ILE A 131 -3.00 3.14 -2.63
N PRO A 132 -2.14 3.56 -3.57
CA PRO A 132 -0.83 2.95 -3.75
C PRO A 132 0.11 3.40 -2.64
N ASP A 133 0.81 2.44 -2.01
CA ASP A 133 1.90 2.64 -1.06
C ASP A 133 1.51 3.20 0.33
N ALA A 134 0.24 3.20 0.68
CA ALA A 134 -0.22 3.65 2.00
C ALA A 134 -1.60 3.08 2.36
N GLY A 135 -2.09 3.40 3.55
CA GLY A 135 -3.50 3.23 3.93
C GLY A 135 -3.79 1.99 4.78
N SER A 136 -2.89 1.01 4.89
CA SER A 136 -3.15 -0.22 5.66
C SER A 136 -3.53 0.01 7.13
N ASN A 137 -3.11 1.12 7.71
CA ASN A 137 -3.36 1.47 9.11
C ASN A 137 -4.45 2.54 9.31
N ASP A 138 -5.03 3.05 8.25
CA ASP A 138 -6.01 4.15 8.26
C ASP A 138 -7.47 3.68 8.51
N ILE A 139 -7.63 2.67 9.35
CA ILE A 139 -8.86 1.89 9.52
C ILE A 139 -10.11 2.73 9.82
N LYS A 140 -9.98 3.84 10.53
CA LYS A 140 -11.08 4.76 10.79
C LYS A 140 -11.65 5.35 9.50
N TYR A 141 -10.78 5.78 8.61
CA TYR A 141 -11.17 6.39 7.33
C TYR A 141 -11.64 5.34 6.33
N LEU A 142 -11.01 4.17 6.34
CA LEU A 142 -11.45 3.02 5.55
C LEU A 142 -12.87 2.59 5.92
N GLN A 143 -13.19 2.52 7.22
CA GLN A 143 -14.55 2.24 7.67
C GLN A 143 -15.54 3.31 7.21
N GLN A 144 -15.15 4.59 7.25
CA GLN A 144 -16.00 5.69 6.77
C GLN A 144 -16.28 5.59 5.26
N LEU A 145 -15.27 5.24 4.46
CA LEU A 145 -15.44 5.02 3.01
C LEU A 145 -16.36 3.82 2.74
N GLU A 146 -16.16 2.70 3.44
CA GLU A 146 -17.01 1.51 3.32
C GLU A 146 -18.46 1.79 3.70
N ASP A 147 -18.70 2.54 4.80
CA ASP A 147 -20.04 2.94 5.26
C ASP A 147 -20.75 3.83 4.21
N ASN A 148 -19.99 4.60 3.44
CA ASN A 148 -20.47 5.41 2.32
C ASN A 148 -20.61 4.64 1.00
N ASN A 149 -20.46 3.32 1.02
CA ASN A 149 -20.51 2.43 -0.14
C ASN A 149 -19.45 2.68 -1.21
N ILE A 150 -18.29 3.19 -0.83
CA ILE A 150 -17.13 3.39 -1.70
C ILE A 150 -16.26 2.13 -1.65
N ASP A 151 -15.90 1.60 -2.80
CA ASP A 151 -14.93 0.51 -2.91
C ASP A 151 -13.52 1.08 -2.70
N VAL A 152 -12.64 0.37 -1.96
CA VAL A 152 -11.27 0.83 -1.71
C VAL A 152 -10.27 -0.27 -2.04
N ILE A 153 -9.31 0.03 -2.90
CA ILE A 153 -8.17 -0.85 -3.21
C ILE A 153 -6.92 -0.26 -2.59
N ILE A 154 -6.28 -1.02 -1.72
CA ILE A 154 -5.02 -0.66 -1.05
C ILE A 154 -3.92 -1.56 -1.58
N LEU A 155 -2.86 -0.96 -2.12
CA LEU A 155 -1.67 -1.63 -2.60
C LEU A 155 -0.50 -1.17 -1.73
N ASP A 156 -0.19 -1.88 -0.67
CA ASP A 156 0.71 -1.39 0.37
C ASP A 156 1.75 -2.44 0.78
N HIS A 157 2.80 -2.01 1.46
CA HIS A 157 3.85 -2.87 1.98
C HIS A 157 4.26 -2.52 3.42
N HIS A 158 3.62 -1.50 4.01
CA HIS A 158 3.89 -1.09 5.38
C HIS A 158 3.42 -2.13 6.39
N GLU A 159 4.12 -2.19 7.54
CA GLU A 159 3.75 -3.05 8.65
C GLU A 159 2.37 -2.67 9.19
N ILE A 160 1.51 -3.67 9.38
CA ILE A 160 0.19 -3.46 9.97
C ILE A 160 0.31 -3.44 11.49
N GLU A 161 -0.14 -2.35 12.11
CA GLU A 161 -0.04 -2.15 13.54
C GLU A 161 -0.90 -3.14 14.33
N ASP A 162 -0.28 -3.87 15.25
CA ASP A 162 -0.94 -4.89 16.10
C ASP A 162 -1.10 -4.48 17.58
N LYS A 163 -0.46 -3.38 17.98
CA LYS A 163 -0.37 -2.97 19.40
C LYS A 163 -1.16 -1.73 19.74
N LYS A 164 -1.32 -0.83 18.78
CA LYS A 164 -2.01 0.44 18.99
C LYS A 164 -3.42 0.37 18.44
N LYS A 165 -4.40 0.58 19.32
CA LYS A 165 -5.81 0.68 18.90
C LYS A 165 -6.09 2.04 18.28
N ASP A 166 -6.91 2.05 17.24
CA ASP A 166 -7.50 3.28 16.74
C ASP A 166 -8.34 3.97 17.84
N GLU A 167 -8.29 5.28 17.91
CA GLU A 167 -8.95 6.06 18.97
C GLU A 167 -10.48 6.03 18.87
N VAL A 168 -11.02 5.86 17.67
CA VAL A 168 -12.46 5.85 17.38
C VAL A 168 -13.01 4.43 17.43
N LEU A 169 -12.40 3.51 16.65
CA LEU A 169 -12.90 2.13 16.52
C LEU A 169 -12.53 1.23 17.70
N GLN A 170 -11.54 1.61 18.52
CA GLN A 170 -11.07 0.88 19.69
C GLN A 170 -10.53 -0.54 19.38
N ILE A 171 -10.14 -0.78 18.14
CA ILE A 171 -9.49 -2.02 17.67
C ILE A 171 -8.14 -1.70 17.02
N THR A 172 -7.28 -2.70 16.89
CA THR A 172 -6.02 -2.52 16.15
C THR A 172 -6.25 -2.66 14.65
N PRO A 173 -5.40 -2.07 13.79
CA PRO A 173 -5.45 -2.32 12.35
C PRO A 173 -5.43 -3.81 12.00
N LEU A 174 -4.58 -4.59 12.65
CA LEU A 174 -4.53 -6.04 12.43
C LEU A 174 -5.86 -6.74 12.77
N ASP A 175 -6.55 -6.32 13.84
CA ASP A 175 -7.84 -6.91 14.21
C ASP A 175 -8.99 -6.40 13.31
N PHE A 176 -8.86 -5.20 12.75
CA PHE A 176 -9.78 -4.68 11.74
C PHE A 176 -9.74 -5.58 10.48
N TRP A 177 -8.54 -5.84 9.95
CA TRP A 177 -8.39 -6.65 8.74
C TRP A 177 -8.75 -8.15 8.89
N LYS A 178 -8.94 -8.64 10.11
CA LYS A 178 -9.51 -9.97 10.36
C LYS A 178 -11.03 -10.05 10.19
N GLN A 179 -11.68 -8.90 10.06
CA GLN A 179 -13.13 -8.83 9.85
C GLN A 179 -13.46 -8.93 8.35
N ASN A 180 -14.74 -9.14 8.05
CA ASN A 180 -15.18 -9.16 6.66
C ASN A 180 -15.52 -7.75 6.19
N HIS A 181 -14.80 -7.27 5.22
CA HIS A 181 -14.99 -5.97 4.58
C HIS A 181 -15.34 -6.16 3.12
N PRO A 182 -16.63 -6.10 2.72
CA PRO A 182 -17.03 -6.43 1.36
C PRO A 182 -16.59 -5.41 0.29
N ARG A 183 -16.09 -4.26 0.71
CA ARG A 183 -15.66 -3.16 -0.18
C ARG A 183 -14.20 -2.76 -0.03
N LEU A 184 -13.47 -3.34 0.91
CA LEU A 184 -12.07 -3.02 1.16
C LEU A 184 -11.18 -4.18 0.68
N TYR A 185 -10.28 -3.89 -0.24
CA TYR A 185 -9.38 -4.86 -0.87
C TYR A 185 -7.94 -4.52 -0.48
N LEU A 186 -7.43 -5.18 0.57
CA LEU A 186 -6.06 -4.97 1.04
C LEU A 186 -5.09 -5.97 0.39
N ILE A 187 -4.21 -5.45 -0.44
CA ILE A 187 -3.10 -6.18 -1.05
C ILE A 187 -1.82 -5.66 -0.38
N ASN A 188 -1.37 -6.36 0.66
CA ASN A 188 -0.21 -5.97 1.45
C ASN A 188 0.71 -7.18 1.70
N SER A 189 2.00 -7.02 1.45
CA SER A 189 3.00 -8.08 1.58
C SER A 189 3.32 -8.47 3.04
N GLN A 190 2.74 -7.82 4.02
CA GLN A 190 2.96 -8.07 5.46
C GLN A 190 1.89 -8.98 6.09
N ILE A 191 0.86 -9.42 5.37
CA ILE A 191 -0.20 -10.33 5.82
C ILE A 191 -0.33 -11.55 4.91
#